data_dd94c9a8e8ba883fb28e51b1850fb0ff
#
_entry.id   dd94c9a8e8ba883fb28e51b1850fb0ff
#
_cell.length_a   1.000
_cell.length_b   1.000
_cell.length_c   1.000
_cell.angle_alpha   90.00
_cell.angle_beta   90.00
_cell.angle_gamma   90.00
#
_symmetry.space_group_name_H-M   'P 1'
#
loop_
_entity.id
_entity.type
_entity.pdbx_description
1 polymer ?
#
loop_
_entity_poly.entity_id
_entity_poly.type
_entity_poly.pdbx_seq_one_letter_code
_entity_poly.pdbx_strand_id
1 'polypeptide(L)'
;MSDQKRDKLKSMLDEVPAGFIVDSAWMRKMEIRRSSTYDYLRRGWLEPIMHGVYRRPSGRDGSAEERIDWRIAVMSAQTIMDYPFHVGGRTALGLRGHVHYLALGTTEKIFIYGDAPRWLANLPTNGLPILRSTRLFKTADLEIEPLAAESDGNAILFLQNWTIRASTPERGILEALDELPENESFHNIDTIFEGLTNLRPRRITELLAECTKVQVKRLFFVFADRHEHAWLKHVDRSIIDLGSGDRSFIKGGKLHPTYRITIPEEYLPGKPEDTDGP
;
A
#
# COMPACT_ATOMS: atom_id res chain seq x y z
N MET A 1 2.07 13.41 -41.28
CA MET A 1 1.81 12.27 -40.37
C MET A 1 0.81 11.39 -41.11
N SER A 2 1.04 10.05 -41.25
CA SER A 2 0.05 9.18 -41.89
C SER A 2 -1.22 9.11 -41.04
N ASP A 3 -2.38 8.87 -41.65
CA ASP A 3 -3.68 8.80 -40.96
C ASP A 3 -3.63 7.83 -39.78
N GLN A 4 -3.01 6.66 -39.96
CA GLN A 4 -2.81 5.67 -38.91
C GLN A 4 -2.00 6.20 -37.68
N LYS A 5 -1.02 7.07 -37.88
CA LYS A 5 -0.27 7.72 -36.78
C LYS A 5 -1.12 8.77 -36.06
N ARG A 6 -2.04 9.41 -36.77
CA ARG A 6 -2.96 10.41 -36.24
C ARG A 6 -4.01 9.75 -35.34
N ASP A 7 -4.56 8.63 -35.79
CA ASP A 7 -5.54 7.85 -35.04
C ASP A 7 -4.95 7.29 -33.76
N LYS A 8 -3.72 6.76 -33.79
CA LYS A 8 -3.03 6.26 -32.57
C LYS A 8 -2.68 7.37 -31.58
N LEU A 9 -2.31 8.56 -32.07
CA LEU A 9 -2.11 9.71 -31.17
C LEU A 9 -3.43 10.11 -30.51
N LYS A 10 -4.53 10.17 -31.28
CA LYS A 10 -5.85 10.51 -30.73
C LYS A 10 -6.26 9.48 -29.66
N SER A 11 -6.16 8.19 -29.96
CA SER A 11 -6.46 7.11 -29.00
C SER A 11 -5.63 7.25 -27.72
N MET A 12 -4.32 7.49 -27.84
CA MET A 12 -3.47 7.72 -26.67
C MET A 12 -3.93 8.93 -25.84
N LEU A 13 -4.29 10.04 -26.48
CA LEU A 13 -4.74 11.25 -25.79
C LEU A 13 -6.12 11.08 -25.15
N ASP A 14 -6.97 10.23 -25.71
CA ASP A 14 -8.28 9.91 -25.17
C ASP A 14 -8.16 9.00 -23.92
N GLU A 15 -7.20 8.06 -23.92
CA GLU A 15 -6.98 7.10 -22.82
C GLU A 15 -6.11 7.64 -21.68
N VAL A 16 -5.15 8.52 -21.98
CA VAL A 16 -4.20 9.03 -20.99
C VAL A 16 -4.54 10.47 -20.63
N PRO A 17 -5.09 10.75 -19.45
CA PRO A 17 -5.37 12.12 -19.03
C PRO A 17 -4.10 12.97 -18.88
N ALA A 18 -4.25 14.30 -18.95
CA ALA A 18 -3.16 15.22 -18.70
C ALA A 18 -2.57 15.01 -17.29
N GLY A 19 -1.25 15.00 -17.18
CA GLY A 19 -0.51 14.71 -15.95
C GLY A 19 -0.24 13.23 -15.68
N PHE A 20 -0.93 12.30 -16.36
CA PHE A 20 -0.77 10.87 -16.17
C PHE A 20 0.45 10.30 -16.90
N ILE A 21 0.86 9.12 -16.46
CA ILE A 21 2.11 8.47 -16.84
C ILE A 21 1.82 7.22 -17.67
N VAL A 22 2.66 6.94 -18.65
CA VAL A 22 2.67 5.68 -19.39
C VAL A 22 4.10 5.19 -19.58
N ASP A 23 4.26 3.87 -19.72
CA ASP A 23 5.56 3.27 -19.99
C ASP A 23 5.68 2.69 -21.40
N SER A 24 6.89 2.29 -21.75
CA SER A 24 7.19 1.69 -23.06
C SER A 24 6.50 0.33 -23.27
N ALA A 25 6.10 -0.38 -22.21
CA ALA A 25 5.39 -1.65 -22.33
C ALA A 25 3.94 -1.39 -22.76
N TRP A 26 3.28 -0.43 -22.11
CA TRP A 26 1.95 0.01 -22.50
C TRP A 26 1.93 0.61 -23.92
N MET A 27 2.90 1.47 -24.27
CA MET A 27 3.01 2.02 -25.61
C MET A 27 3.08 0.91 -26.69
N ARG A 28 3.79 -0.18 -26.40
CA ARG A 28 3.84 -1.36 -27.31
C ARG A 28 2.50 -2.09 -27.37
N LYS A 29 1.80 -2.26 -26.23
CA LYS A 29 0.45 -2.85 -26.16
C LYS A 29 -0.54 -2.07 -27.03
N MET A 30 -0.42 -0.73 -27.02
CA MET A 30 -1.18 0.19 -27.89
C MET A 30 -0.67 0.24 -29.34
N GLU A 31 0.29 -0.62 -29.68
CA GLU A 31 0.95 -0.66 -31.00
C GLU A 31 1.59 0.67 -31.41
N ILE A 32 1.95 1.52 -30.48
CA ILE A 32 2.67 2.77 -30.73
C ILE A 32 4.15 2.45 -30.94
N ARG A 33 4.63 2.67 -32.14
CA ARG A 33 6.01 2.38 -32.53
C ARG A 33 6.98 3.36 -31.86
N ARG A 34 8.22 2.91 -31.62
CA ARG A 34 9.28 3.72 -31.04
C ARG A 34 9.51 5.05 -31.78
N SER A 35 9.41 5.03 -33.12
CA SER A 35 9.49 6.25 -33.92
C SER A 35 8.33 7.23 -33.67
N SER A 36 7.13 6.72 -33.40
CA SER A 36 5.98 7.55 -33.04
C SER A 36 6.14 8.14 -31.65
N THR A 37 6.66 7.35 -30.68
CA THR A 37 6.98 7.87 -29.34
C THR A 37 7.99 9.02 -29.42
N TYR A 38 9.04 8.89 -30.25
CA TYR A 38 9.99 9.97 -30.46
C TYR A 38 9.33 11.23 -31.07
N ASP A 39 8.44 11.06 -32.05
CA ASP A 39 7.66 12.17 -32.62
C ASP A 39 6.77 12.84 -31.56
N TYR A 40 6.16 12.07 -30.64
CA TYR A 40 5.31 12.59 -29.56
C TYR A 40 6.13 13.42 -28.55
N LEU A 41 7.30 12.94 -28.17
CA LEU A 41 8.24 13.68 -27.32
C LEU A 41 8.69 14.99 -27.97
N ARG A 42 9.11 14.95 -29.23
CA ARG A 42 9.57 16.14 -29.96
C ARG A 42 8.48 17.19 -30.15
N ARG A 43 7.21 16.77 -30.21
CA ARG A 43 6.06 17.67 -30.38
C ARG A 43 5.43 18.10 -29.04
N GLY A 44 5.97 17.66 -27.91
CA GLY A 44 5.45 18.02 -26.59
C GLY A 44 4.12 17.32 -26.22
N TRP A 45 3.73 16.26 -26.94
CA TRP A 45 2.57 15.45 -26.53
C TRP A 45 2.86 14.55 -25.35
N LEU A 46 4.13 14.19 -25.17
CA LEU A 46 4.68 13.46 -24.03
C LEU A 46 5.95 14.14 -23.56
N GLU A 47 6.26 14.01 -22.30
CA GLU A 47 7.50 14.42 -21.63
C GLU A 47 8.21 13.18 -21.06
N PRO A 48 9.54 13.06 -21.21
CA PRO A 48 10.26 11.97 -20.59
C PRO A 48 10.45 12.25 -19.10
N ILE A 49 10.12 11.27 -18.23
CA ILE A 49 10.43 11.34 -16.79
C ILE A 49 11.72 10.59 -16.51
N MET A 50 11.80 9.36 -17.04
CA MET A 50 12.97 8.51 -16.97
C MET A 50 12.98 7.56 -18.18
N HIS A 51 14.02 6.72 -18.29
CA HIS A 51 14.14 5.81 -19.42
C HIS A 51 12.91 4.89 -19.54
N GLY A 52 12.18 5.05 -20.66
CA GLY A 52 11.00 4.24 -20.98
C GLY A 52 9.74 4.61 -20.23
N VAL A 53 9.71 5.72 -19.50
CA VAL A 53 8.54 6.24 -18.78
C VAL A 53 8.30 7.68 -19.16
N TYR A 54 7.06 7.98 -19.52
CA TYR A 54 6.65 9.26 -20.10
C TYR A 54 5.42 9.81 -19.37
N ARG A 55 5.30 11.15 -19.32
CA ARG A 55 4.13 11.85 -18.78
C ARG A 55 3.42 12.60 -19.89
N ARG A 56 2.10 12.61 -19.89
CA ARG A 56 1.35 13.58 -20.68
C ARG A 56 1.38 14.94 -19.95
N PRO A 57 1.82 16.04 -20.60
CA PRO A 57 1.85 17.38 -19.99
C PRO A 57 0.51 17.79 -19.42
N SER A 58 0.49 18.44 -18.24
CA SER A 58 -0.73 18.87 -17.57
C SER A 58 -1.22 20.26 -17.99
N GLY A 59 -0.44 20.99 -18.80
CA GLY A 59 -0.74 22.36 -19.19
C GLY A 59 -0.61 23.39 -18.05
N ARG A 60 -0.25 22.94 -16.85
CA ARG A 60 0.17 23.83 -15.75
C ARG A 60 1.68 23.98 -15.86
N ASP A 61 2.17 25.22 -15.89
CA ASP A 61 3.58 25.56 -15.84
C ASP A 61 4.13 25.19 -14.45
N GLY A 62 4.29 23.88 -14.22
CA GLY A 62 5.06 23.38 -13.09
C GLY A 62 6.54 23.42 -13.47
N SER A 63 7.38 24.01 -12.63
CA SER A 63 8.83 23.92 -12.77
C SER A 63 9.25 22.46 -12.95
N ALA A 64 10.24 22.20 -13.79
CA ALA A 64 10.78 20.85 -14.08
C ALA A 64 11.27 20.08 -12.82
N GLU A 65 11.21 20.70 -11.65
CA GLU A 65 11.60 20.16 -10.33
C GLU A 65 10.43 19.66 -9.48
N GLU A 66 9.17 19.79 -9.92
CA GLU A 66 8.04 19.36 -9.12
C GLU A 66 7.96 17.83 -9.08
N ARG A 67 8.09 17.28 -7.87
CA ARG A 67 7.96 15.83 -7.64
C ARG A 67 6.56 15.36 -8.05
N ILE A 68 6.50 14.22 -8.70
CA ILE A 68 5.24 13.62 -9.13
C ILE A 68 4.46 13.15 -7.90
N ASP A 69 3.16 13.46 -7.84
CA ASP A 69 2.31 12.84 -6.83
C ASP A 69 2.29 11.32 -7.04
N TRP A 70 2.67 10.58 -6.01
CA TRP A 70 2.72 9.12 -6.05
C TRP A 70 1.36 8.50 -6.37
N ARG A 71 0.25 9.18 -6.01
CA ARG A 71 -1.11 8.73 -6.32
C ARG A 71 -1.35 8.70 -7.83
N ILE A 72 -0.88 9.74 -8.56
CA ILE A 72 -0.96 9.77 -10.03
C ILE A 72 -0.15 8.63 -10.64
N ALA A 73 1.04 8.35 -10.12
CA ALA A 73 1.87 7.26 -10.61
C ALA A 73 1.21 5.90 -10.40
N VAL A 74 0.63 5.67 -9.22
CA VAL A 74 -0.11 4.45 -8.88
C VAL A 74 -1.36 4.30 -9.76
N MET A 75 -2.20 5.33 -9.86
CA MET A 75 -3.39 5.31 -10.71
C MET A 75 -3.06 5.07 -12.18
N SER A 76 -2.02 5.72 -12.70
CA SER A 76 -1.55 5.49 -14.07
C SER A 76 -1.18 4.03 -14.30
N ALA A 77 -0.44 3.43 -13.36
CA ALA A 77 -0.02 2.05 -13.46
C ALA A 77 -1.19 1.07 -13.30
N GLN A 78 -2.09 1.31 -12.37
CA GLN A 78 -3.24 0.41 -12.12
C GLN A 78 -4.33 0.51 -13.18
N THR A 79 -4.73 1.74 -13.55
CA THR A 79 -5.96 1.96 -14.32
C THR A 79 -5.69 2.09 -15.81
N ILE A 80 -4.59 2.75 -16.22
CA ILE A 80 -4.24 2.92 -17.62
C ILE A 80 -3.42 1.74 -18.14
N MET A 81 -2.41 1.34 -17.38
CA MET A 81 -1.47 0.30 -17.79
C MET A 81 -1.86 -1.11 -17.31
N ASP A 82 -2.85 -1.23 -16.44
CA ASP A 82 -3.41 -2.50 -15.96
C ASP A 82 -2.40 -3.40 -15.24
N TYR A 83 -1.50 -2.80 -14.45
CA TYR A 83 -0.59 -3.56 -13.61
C TYR A 83 -1.31 -4.14 -12.38
N PRO A 84 -1.15 -5.47 -12.09
CA PRO A 84 -1.90 -6.14 -11.03
C PRO A 84 -1.21 -5.99 -9.66
N PHE A 85 -1.35 -4.83 -9.04
CA PHE A 85 -0.87 -4.54 -7.69
C PHE A 85 -1.88 -3.69 -6.92
N HIS A 86 -1.68 -3.53 -5.62
CA HIS A 86 -2.48 -2.66 -4.77
C HIS A 86 -1.61 -1.86 -3.79
N VAL A 87 -2.17 -0.77 -3.28
CA VAL A 87 -1.60 -0.03 -2.15
C VAL A 87 -2.03 -0.74 -0.87
N GLY A 88 -1.09 -1.05 0.02
CA GLY A 88 -1.38 -1.83 1.21
C GLY A 88 -0.71 -1.30 2.48
N GLY A 89 -0.73 -2.13 3.53
CA GLY A 89 -0.10 -1.82 4.81
C GLY A 89 -0.52 -0.49 5.40
N ARG A 90 0.43 0.19 6.04
CA ARG A 90 0.19 1.50 6.65
C ARG A 90 -0.32 2.55 5.64
N THR A 91 0.10 2.49 4.38
CA THR A 91 -0.35 3.45 3.36
C THR A 91 -1.85 3.31 3.10
N ALA A 92 -2.37 2.08 2.95
CA ALA A 92 -3.81 1.87 2.79
C ALA A 92 -4.61 2.28 4.02
N LEU A 93 -4.09 2.03 5.23
CA LEU A 93 -4.69 2.48 6.49
C LEU A 93 -4.72 4.01 6.58
N GLY A 94 -3.66 4.69 6.15
CA GLY A 94 -3.58 6.15 6.08
C GLY A 94 -4.60 6.75 5.11
N LEU A 95 -4.71 6.19 3.90
CA LEU A 95 -5.72 6.62 2.92
C LEU A 95 -7.17 6.46 3.41
N ARG A 96 -7.40 5.61 4.42
CA ARG A 96 -8.71 5.37 5.05
C ARG A 96 -8.88 6.11 6.38
N GLY A 97 -7.95 6.98 6.74
CA GLY A 97 -8.03 7.80 7.95
C GLY A 97 -7.67 7.09 9.27
N HIS A 98 -7.08 5.89 9.21
CA HIS A 98 -6.67 5.15 10.40
C HIS A 98 -5.25 5.49 10.90
N VAL A 99 -4.54 6.35 10.20
CA VAL A 99 -3.17 6.79 10.57
C VAL A 99 -3.13 8.30 10.58
N HIS A 100 -2.94 8.90 11.74
CA HIS A 100 -2.90 10.35 11.93
C HIS A 100 -1.47 10.93 12.05
N TYR A 101 -0.43 10.09 12.03
CA TYR A 101 0.96 10.54 12.21
C TYR A 101 1.66 10.67 10.85
N LEU A 102 1.72 11.91 10.36
CA LEU A 102 2.76 12.32 9.42
C LEU A 102 4.00 12.65 10.26
N ALA A 103 5.03 11.81 10.19
CA ALA A 103 6.33 12.16 10.77
C ALA A 103 6.84 13.43 10.07
N LEU A 104 6.80 14.55 10.75
CA LEU A 104 7.29 15.83 10.24
C LEU A 104 8.76 15.67 9.81
N GLY A 105 9.04 15.90 8.53
CA GLY A 105 10.41 15.93 7.99
C GLY A 105 10.95 14.62 7.41
N THR A 106 10.18 13.52 7.40
CA THR A 106 10.59 12.26 6.74
C THR A 106 9.77 12.02 5.46
N THR A 107 10.42 11.47 4.43
CA THR A 107 9.71 11.03 3.22
C THR A 107 8.81 9.85 3.56
N GLU A 108 7.52 9.98 3.27
CA GLU A 108 6.53 8.92 3.52
C GLU A 108 6.86 7.68 2.69
N LYS A 109 6.89 6.52 3.33
CA LYS A 109 6.99 5.21 2.66
C LYS A 109 5.62 4.82 2.12
N ILE A 110 5.55 4.50 0.82
CA ILE A 110 4.33 4.07 0.13
C ILE A 110 4.42 2.57 -0.13
N PHE A 111 3.67 1.78 0.59
CA PHE A 111 3.70 0.31 0.48
C PHE A 111 2.81 -0.18 -0.66
N ILE A 112 3.42 -0.94 -1.57
CA ILE A 112 2.82 -1.44 -2.80
C ILE A 112 3.04 -2.95 -2.88
N TYR A 113 1.97 -3.72 -2.99
CA TYR A 113 1.96 -5.18 -2.97
C TYR A 113 1.50 -5.76 -4.30
N GLY A 114 2.20 -6.77 -4.81
CA GLY A 114 1.90 -7.45 -6.08
C GLY A 114 2.88 -7.12 -7.19
N ASP A 115 2.45 -7.34 -8.44
CA ASP A 115 3.33 -7.23 -9.61
C ASP A 115 3.39 -5.79 -10.15
N ALA A 116 3.91 -4.89 -9.32
CA ALA A 116 4.12 -3.50 -9.68
C ALA A 116 5.31 -3.34 -10.65
N PRO A 117 5.26 -2.39 -11.59
CA PRO A 117 6.37 -2.15 -12.49
C PRO A 117 7.58 -1.58 -11.73
N ARG A 118 8.77 -2.12 -11.99
CA ARG A 118 10.00 -1.75 -11.27
C ARG A 118 10.34 -0.27 -11.33
N TRP A 119 9.97 0.41 -12.41
CA TRP A 119 10.22 1.84 -12.57
C TRP A 119 9.52 2.67 -11.49
N LEU A 120 8.41 2.18 -10.92
CA LEU A 120 7.65 2.89 -9.88
C LEU A 120 8.50 3.17 -8.63
N ALA A 121 9.41 2.26 -8.26
CA ALA A 121 10.32 2.45 -7.13
C ALA A 121 11.40 3.53 -7.37
N ASN A 122 11.67 3.88 -8.63
CA ASN A 122 12.71 4.84 -9.01
C ASN A 122 12.13 6.18 -9.51
N LEU A 123 10.80 6.32 -9.50
CA LEU A 123 10.16 7.54 -9.96
C LEU A 123 10.36 8.67 -8.95
N PRO A 124 10.66 9.91 -9.39
CA PRO A 124 10.81 11.04 -8.48
C PRO A 124 9.46 11.51 -7.94
N THR A 125 8.91 10.76 -6.98
CA THR A 125 7.62 11.06 -6.34
C THR A 125 7.77 11.79 -5.01
N ASN A 126 6.68 12.37 -4.52
CA ASN A 126 6.59 12.97 -3.19
C ASN A 126 6.56 11.94 -2.05
N GLY A 127 6.51 10.64 -2.35
CA GLY A 127 6.65 9.51 -1.43
C GLY A 127 7.77 8.56 -1.88
N LEU A 128 8.17 7.62 -1.02
CA LEU A 128 9.14 6.57 -1.32
C LEU A 128 8.40 5.24 -1.55
N PRO A 129 8.19 4.79 -2.80
CA PRO A 129 7.51 3.54 -3.07
C PRO A 129 8.35 2.33 -2.61
N ILE A 130 7.75 1.48 -1.80
CA ILE A 130 8.32 0.21 -1.31
C ILE A 130 7.55 -0.92 -1.97
N LEU A 131 8.19 -1.60 -2.93
CA LEU A 131 7.55 -2.69 -3.68
C LEU A 131 7.70 -4.02 -2.92
N ARG A 132 6.59 -4.73 -2.76
CA ARG A 132 6.49 -6.03 -2.10
C ARG A 132 5.87 -7.07 -3.04
N SER A 133 6.66 -8.05 -3.44
CA SER A 133 6.22 -9.18 -4.27
C SER A 133 5.75 -10.38 -3.45
N THR A 134 5.98 -10.38 -2.14
CA THR A 134 5.66 -11.51 -1.26
C THR A 134 4.16 -11.66 -1.07
N ARG A 135 3.63 -12.86 -1.30
CA ARG A 135 2.24 -13.18 -1.03
C ARG A 135 2.05 -13.49 0.45
N LEU A 136 1.38 -12.61 1.17
CA LEU A 136 1.02 -12.82 2.57
C LEU A 136 -0.18 -13.76 2.72
N PHE A 137 -1.08 -13.77 1.74
CA PHE A 137 -2.33 -14.54 1.73
C PHE A 137 -2.34 -15.57 0.60
N LYS A 138 -3.02 -16.70 0.82
CA LYS A 138 -3.21 -17.72 -0.22
C LYS A 138 -4.04 -17.16 -1.38
N THR A 139 -5.12 -16.44 -1.08
CA THR A 139 -5.96 -15.73 -2.05
C THR A 139 -5.44 -14.31 -2.27
N ALA A 140 -4.96 -14.03 -3.48
CA ALA A 140 -4.23 -12.80 -3.79
C ALA A 140 -5.08 -11.52 -3.60
N ASP A 141 -6.32 -11.54 -4.10
CA ASP A 141 -7.18 -10.34 -4.16
C ASP A 141 -8.18 -10.21 -3.01
N LEU A 142 -8.05 -11.07 -1.96
CA LEU A 142 -8.93 -11.03 -0.79
C LEU A 142 -8.79 -9.67 -0.07
N GLU A 143 -9.94 -8.99 0.15
CA GLU A 143 -10.00 -7.69 0.83
C GLU A 143 -9.14 -6.60 0.18
N ILE A 144 -9.15 -6.53 -1.16
CA ILE A 144 -8.65 -5.40 -1.96
C ILE A 144 -9.85 -4.75 -2.64
N GLU A 145 -10.02 -3.45 -2.42
CA GLU A 145 -11.15 -2.68 -2.93
C GLU A 145 -10.69 -1.40 -3.64
N PRO A 146 -11.45 -0.88 -4.60
CA PRO A 146 -11.22 0.46 -5.12
C PRO A 146 -11.51 1.49 -4.03
N LEU A 147 -10.58 2.42 -3.86
CA LEU A 147 -10.69 3.56 -2.95
C LEU A 147 -10.64 4.84 -3.78
N ALA A 148 -11.57 5.77 -3.55
CA ALA A 148 -11.54 7.07 -4.20
C ALA A 148 -10.23 7.79 -3.88
N ALA A 149 -9.60 8.34 -4.91
CA ALA A 149 -8.40 9.16 -4.73
C ALA A 149 -8.82 10.54 -4.22
N GLU A 150 -9.14 10.65 -2.93
CA GLU A 150 -9.37 11.93 -2.29
C GLU A 150 -8.05 12.70 -2.20
N SER A 151 -8.08 13.95 -2.60
CA SER A 151 -6.94 14.86 -2.42
C SER A 151 -7.15 15.65 -1.13
N ASP A 152 -6.17 15.65 -0.25
CA ASP A 152 -6.11 16.53 0.90
C ASP A 152 -6.07 18.00 0.44
N GLY A 153 -7.26 18.59 0.18
CA GLY A 153 -7.47 20.02 0.00
C GLY A 153 -6.70 20.78 -1.06
N ASN A 154 -5.67 20.21 -1.69
CA ASN A 154 -4.83 20.84 -2.70
C ASN A 154 -4.89 20.10 -4.05
N ALA A 155 -5.93 20.45 -4.82
CA ALA A 155 -5.82 20.64 -6.28
C ALA A 155 -5.48 19.44 -7.16
N ILE A 156 -6.15 18.30 -7.01
CA ILE A 156 -6.35 17.48 -8.18
C ILE A 156 -7.86 17.29 -8.41
N LEU A 157 -8.57 18.38 -8.67
CA LEU A 157 -10.01 18.39 -8.99
C LEU A 157 -10.40 17.43 -10.13
N PHE A 158 -9.45 17.05 -10.98
CA PHE A 158 -9.68 16.09 -12.07
C PHE A 158 -9.57 14.62 -11.65
N LEU A 159 -9.17 14.32 -10.40
CA LEU A 159 -9.09 12.95 -9.88
C LEU A 159 -10.38 12.48 -9.18
N GLN A 160 -11.42 13.29 -9.11
CA GLN A 160 -12.69 12.98 -8.40
C GLN A 160 -13.37 11.67 -8.83
N ASN A 161 -13.04 11.16 -10.02
CA ASN A 161 -13.58 9.89 -10.55
C ASN A 161 -12.55 8.76 -10.62
N TRP A 162 -11.35 8.96 -10.07
CA TRP A 162 -10.29 7.98 -10.12
C TRP A 162 -10.19 7.21 -8.81
N THR A 163 -9.89 5.95 -8.92
CA THR A 163 -9.73 5.06 -7.77
C THR A 163 -8.34 4.44 -7.74
N ILE A 164 -7.90 4.13 -6.54
CA ILE A 164 -6.70 3.34 -6.26
C ILE A 164 -7.18 2.00 -5.72
N ARG A 165 -6.69 0.89 -6.27
CA ARG A 165 -6.87 -0.42 -5.65
C ARG A 165 -6.04 -0.45 -4.36
N ALA A 166 -6.72 -0.61 -3.23
CA ALA A 166 -6.08 -0.56 -1.92
C ALA A 166 -6.66 -1.63 -0.98
N SER A 167 -5.85 -2.06 -0.02
CA SER A 167 -6.27 -2.97 1.05
C SER A 167 -7.38 -2.36 1.89
N THR A 168 -8.33 -3.20 2.33
CA THR A 168 -9.24 -2.84 3.43
C THR A 168 -8.46 -2.68 4.74
N PRO A 169 -9.04 -2.11 5.80
CA PRO A 169 -8.37 -2.00 7.10
C PRO A 169 -7.94 -3.36 7.66
N GLU A 170 -8.77 -4.39 7.46
CA GLU A 170 -8.49 -5.75 7.92
C GLU A 170 -7.24 -6.36 7.24
N ARG A 171 -7.11 -6.16 5.94
CA ARG A 171 -5.92 -6.61 5.21
C ARG A 171 -4.72 -5.71 5.49
N GLY A 172 -4.93 -4.40 5.49
CA GLY A 172 -3.88 -3.41 5.68
C GLY A 172 -3.12 -3.56 6.99
N ILE A 173 -3.82 -3.90 8.09
CA ILE A 173 -3.14 -4.12 9.37
C ILE A 173 -2.27 -5.39 9.35
N LEU A 174 -2.69 -6.47 8.70
CA LEU A 174 -1.87 -7.68 8.58
C LEU A 174 -0.64 -7.43 7.69
N GLU A 175 -0.78 -6.67 6.62
CA GLU A 175 0.34 -6.24 5.78
C GLU A 175 1.30 -5.32 6.53
N ALA A 176 0.80 -4.39 7.37
CA ALA A 176 1.64 -3.53 8.20
C ALA A 176 2.41 -4.32 9.25
N LEU A 177 1.80 -5.35 9.86
CA LEU A 177 2.49 -6.28 10.76
C LEU A 177 3.61 -7.07 10.08
N ASP A 178 3.47 -7.39 8.78
CA ASP A 178 4.49 -8.07 8.00
C ASP A 178 5.73 -7.20 7.73
N GLU A 179 5.60 -5.89 7.87
CA GLU A 179 6.69 -4.93 7.72
C GLU A 179 7.52 -4.72 8.99
N LEU A 180 7.09 -5.27 10.12
CA LEU A 180 7.87 -5.27 11.35
C LEU A 180 9.09 -6.21 11.24
N PRO A 181 10.19 -5.89 11.89
CA PRO A 181 10.55 -4.60 12.51
C PRO A 181 11.28 -3.67 11.54
N GLU A 182 11.48 -4.06 10.27
CA GLU A 182 12.42 -3.42 9.32
C GLU A 182 11.87 -2.11 8.74
N ASN A 183 10.61 -2.10 8.34
CA ASN A 183 10.00 -0.97 7.66
C ASN A 183 8.91 -0.30 8.49
N GLU A 184 8.47 -0.95 9.55
CA GLU A 184 7.49 -0.45 10.49
C GLU A 184 7.99 -0.61 11.93
N SER A 185 7.45 0.17 12.87
CA SER A 185 7.80 0.10 14.29
C SER A 185 6.66 -0.48 15.12
N PHE A 186 7.00 -1.13 16.23
CA PHE A 186 6.02 -1.62 17.19
C PHE A 186 5.13 -0.49 17.72
N HIS A 187 5.71 0.68 17.99
CA HIS A 187 4.98 1.86 18.46
C HIS A 187 3.93 2.32 17.44
N ASN A 188 4.29 2.42 16.15
CA ASN A 188 3.33 2.80 15.11
C ASN A 188 2.20 1.78 14.97
N ILE A 189 2.52 0.48 15.04
CA ILE A 189 1.51 -0.58 14.99
C ILE A 189 0.57 -0.50 16.19
N ASP A 190 1.10 -0.26 17.39
CA ASP A 190 0.31 -0.10 18.62
C ASP A 190 -0.69 1.07 18.50
N THR A 191 -0.19 2.23 18.04
CA THR A 191 -1.04 3.41 17.76
C THR A 191 -2.12 3.13 16.69
N ILE A 192 -1.77 2.38 15.65
CA ILE A 192 -2.76 1.99 14.62
C ILE A 192 -3.83 1.09 15.24
N PHE A 193 -3.45 0.08 16.04
CA PHE A 193 -4.41 -0.81 16.70
C PHE A 193 -5.35 -0.05 17.64
N GLU A 194 -4.87 0.95 18.35
CA GLU A 194 -5.70 1.82 19.20
C GLU A 194 -6.85 2.45 18.39
N GLY A 195 -6.57 2.90 17.15
CA GLY A 195 -7.55 3.50 16.25
C GLY A 195 -8.47 2.52 15.49
N LEU A 196 -8.16 1.21 15.48
CA LEU A 196 -8.90 0.20 14.71
C LEU A 196 -10.14 -0.32 15.46
N THR A 197 -11.06 0.56 15.81
CA THR A 197 -12.26 0.25 16.61
C THR A 197 -13.34 -0.53 15.83
N ASN A 198 -13.31 -0.54 14.49
CA ASN A 198 -14.41 -0.98 13.62
C ASN A 198 -13.99 -2.04 12.59
N LEU A 199 -13.05 -2.95 12.94
CA LEU A 199 -12.75 -4.07 12.06
C LEU A 199 -13.94 -5.03 11.93
N ARG A 200 -14.12 -5.61 10.75
CA ARG A 200 -15.15 -6.60 10.46
C ARG A 200 -14.67 -8.00 10.90
N PRO A 201 -15.24 -8.61 11.97
CA PRO A 201 -14.69 -9.84 12.55
C PRO A 201 -14.62 -11.02 11.58
N ARG A 202 -15.62 -11.18 10.73
CA ARG A 202 -15.64 -12.27 9.73
C ARG A 202 -14.51 -12.12 8.73
N ARG A 203 -14.24 -10.88 8.27
CA ARG A 203 -13.19 -10.61 7.28
C ARG A 203 -11.81 -10.79 7.88
N ILE A 204 -11.58 -10.31 9.11
CA ILE A 204 -10.30 -10.53 9.78
C ILE A 204 -10.06 -12.01 10.10
N THR A 205 -11.10 -12.77 10.46
CA THR A 205 -11.02 -14.23 10.66
C THR A 205 -10.58 -14.92 9.36
N GLU A 206 -11.22 -14.61 8.24
CA GLU A 206 -10.91 -15.16 6.93
C GLU A 206 -9.46 -14.83 6.52
N LEU A 207 -9.04 -13.57 6.65
CA LEU A 207 -7.68 -13.14 6.34
C LEU A 207 -6.64 -13.83 7.22
N LEU A 208 -6.88 -13.98 8.52
CA LEU A 208 -5.98 -14.69 9.43
C LEU A 208 -5.88 -16.20 9.10
N ALA A 209 -6.96 -16.84 8.67
CA ALA A 209 -6.94 -18.22 8.21
C ALA A 209 -6.16 -18.38 6.89
N GLU A 210 -6.30 -17.41 5.97
CA GLU A 210 -5.59 -17.36 4.69
C GLU A 210 -4.12 -16.91 4.82
N CYS A 211 -3.75 -16.22 5.90
CA CYS A 211 -2.41 -15.72 6.12
C CYS A 211 -1.38 -16.87 6.21
N THR A 212 -0.31 -16.78 5.44
CA THR A 212 0.73 -17.81 5.35
C THR A 212 1.81 -17.66 6.43
N LYS A 213 1.92 -16.50 7.08
CA LYS A 213 2.97 -16.19 8.06
C LYS A 213 2.45 -16.27 9.49
N VAL A 214 2.90 -17.29 10.22
CA VAL A 214 2.56 -17.49 11.63
C VAL A 214 2.94 -16.28 12.50
N GLN A 215 4.06 -15.63 12.23
CA GLN A 215 4.50 -14.45 12.99
C GLN A 215 3.47 -13.32 12.90
N VAL A 216 2.93 -13.04 11.71
CA VAL A 216 1.91 -12.00 11.50
C VAL A 216 0.64 -12.31 12.30
N LYS A 217 0.19 -13.58 12.28
CA LYS A 217 -0.98 -14.00 13.04
C LYS A 217 -0.78 -13.82 14.55
N ARG A 218 0.39 -14.23 15.06
CA ARG A 218 0.72 -14.08 16.50
C ARG A 218 0.82 -12.61 16.90
N LEU A 219 1.51 -11.79 16.10
CA LEU A 219 1.62 -10.36 16.34
C LEU A 219 0.25 -9.67 16.30
N PHE A 220 -0.63 -10.07 15.38
CA PHE A 220 -2.00 -9.56 15.34
C PHE A 220 -2.70 -9.75 16.69
N PHE A 221 -2.66 -10.95 17.26
CA PHE A 221 -3.31 -11.20 18.55
C PHE A 221 -2.59 -10.55 19.73
N VAL A 222 -1.27 -10.36 19.69
CA VAL A 222 -0.55 -9.58 20.71
C VAL A 222 -1.15 -8.18 20.82
N PHE A 223 -1.30 -7.47 19.73
CA PHE A 223 -1.85 -6.12 19.73
C PHE A 223 -3.38 -6.09 19.91
N ALA A 224 -4.11 -7.04 19.30
CA ALA A 224 -5.55 -7.10 19.43
C ALA A 224 -6.00 -7.35 20.89
N ASP A 225 -5.32 -8.24 21.61
CA ASP A 225 -5.61 -8.51 23.03
C ASP A 225 -5.20 -7.33 23.93
N ARG A 226 -4.17 -6.58 23.55
CA ARG A 226 -3.75 -5.39 24.29
C ARG A 226 -4.81 -4.27 24.27
N HIS A 227 -5.48 -4.08 23.14
CA HIS A 227 -6.48 -3.01 22.95
C HIS A 227 -7.93 -3.45 23.21
N GLU A 228 -8.20 -4.74 23.29
CA GLU A 228 -9.49 -5.35 23.68
C GLU A 228 -10.74 -4.77 22.99
N HIS A 229 -10.62 -4.38 21.71
CA HIS A 229 -11.76 -3.84 20.95
C HIS A 229 -12.94 -4.79 20.88
N ALA A 230 -14.17 -4.27 20.83
CA ALA A 230 -15.41 -5.05 20.85
C ALA A 230 -15.50 -6.10 19.74
N TRP A 231 -14.95 -5.83 18.56
CA TRP A 231 -14.93 -6.77 17.44
C TRP A 231 -14.12 -8.05 17.72
N LEU A 232 -13.13 -8.01 18.61
CA LEU A 232 -12.24 -9.14 18.90
C LEU A 232 -12.99 -10.36 19.43
N LYS A 233 -14.06 -10.14 20.19
CA LYS A 233 -14.92 -11.22 20.76
C LYS A 233 -15.63 -12.06 19.69
N HIS A 234 -15.74 -11.53 18.48
CA HIS A 234 -16.40 -12.17 17.35
C HIS A 234 -15.42 -12.76 16.33
N VAL A 235 -14.11 -12.70 16.60
CA VAL A 235 -13.09 -13.38 15.78
C VAL A 235 -13.06 -14.85 16.14
N ASP A 236 -13.27 -15.72 15.15
CA ASP A 236 -13.20 -17.17 15.35
C ASP A 236 -11.73 -17.63 15.37
N ARG A 237 -11.18 -17.76 16.59
CA ARG A 237 -9.80 -18.20 16.79
C ARG A 237 -9.59 -19.69 16.50
N SER A 238 -10.64 -20.49 16.47
CA SER A 238 -10.55 -21.96 16.33
C SER A 238 -10.06 -22.41 14.97
N ILE A 239 -10.28 -21.60 13.92
CA ILE A 239 -9.86 -21.90 12.55
C ILE A 239 -8.51 -21.26 12.19
N ILE A 240 -7.90 -20.51 13.10
CA ILE A 240 -6.67 -19.78 12.86
C ILE A 240 -5.48 -20.58 13.41
N ASP A 241 -4.69 -21.16 12.52
CA ASP A 241 -3.46 -21.87 12.90
C ASP A 241 -2.36 -20.90 13.29
N LEU A 242 -2.01 -20.84 14.57
CA LEU A 242 -0.90 -20.06 15.12
C LEU A 242 0.43 -20.83 15.14
N GLY A 243 0.45 -22.05 14.61
CA GLY A 243 1.60 -22.94 14.63
C GLY A 243 2.03 -23.31 16.05
N SER A 244 3.11 -24.09 16.16
CA SER A 244 3.67 -24.53 17.44
C SER A 244 5.05 -23.93 17.72
N GLY A 245 5.49 -24.03 18.97
CA GLY A 245 6.84 -23.65 19.42
C GLY A 245 7.10 -22.13 19.49
N ASP A 246 8.27 -21.80 20.02
CA ASP A 246 8.70 -20.41 20.20
C ASP A 246 9.20 -19.82 18.88
N ARG A 247 8.97 -18.52 18.70
CA ARG A 247 9.44 -17.78 17.54
C ARG A 247 10.33 -16.62 18.00
N SER A 248 11.61 -16.68 17.63
CA SER A 248 12.48 -15.52 17.77
C SER A 248 12.15 -14.53 16.63
N PHE A 249 11.58 -13.39 16.98
CA PHE A 249 11.17 -12.38 16.00
C PHE A 249 12.10 -11.17 16.03
N ILE A 250 12.42 -10.67 17.22
CA ILE A 250 13.38 -9.58 17.40
C ILE A 250 14.53 -10.01 18.32
N LYS A 251 15.73 -9.49 18.03
CA LYS A 251 16.91 -9.73 18.87
C LYS A 251 16.76 -8.96 20.21
N GLY A 252 16.97 -9.65 21.31
CA GLY A 252 16.87 -9.06 22.64
C GLY A 252 15.44 -8.86 23.15
N GLY A 253 14.42 -9.28 22.40
CA GLY A 253 13.03 -9.25 22.85
C GLY A 253 12.74 -10.30 23.92
N LYS A 254 11.60 -10.12 24.61
CA LYS A 254 11.06 -11.05 25.60
C LYS A 254 10.01 -11.95 24.96
N LEU A 255 9.94 -13.20 25.39
CA LEU A 255 8.97 -14.15 24.86
C LEU A 255 7.57 -13.86 25.43
N HIS A 256 6.60 -13.58 24.54
CA HIS A 256 5.21 -13.41 24.93
C HIS A 256 4.64 -14.74 25.51
N PRO A 257 4.04 -14.74 26.70
CA PRO A 257 3.65 -16.00 27.39
C PRO A 257 2.60 -16.80 26.60
N THR A 258 1.63 -16.14 26.01
CA THR A 258 0.53 -16.80 25.25
C THR A 258 0.94 -17.09 23.82
N TYR A 259 1.47 -16.08 23.10
CA TYR A 259 1.68 -16.19 21.65
C TYR A 259 3.06 -16.72 21.27
N ARG A 260 3.93 -16.97 22.21
CA ARG A 260 5.22 -17.63 22.01
C ARG A 260 6.06 -17.01 20.90
N ILE A 261 6.09 -15.65 20.84
CA ILE A 261 6.89 -14.84 19.93
C ILE A 261 7.65 -13.79 20.74
N THR A 262 8.92 -13.51 20.37
CA THR A 262 9.72 -12.49 21.06
C THR A 262 9.35 -11.09 20.55
N ILE A 263 9.01 -10.20 21.49
CA ILE A 263 8.61 -8.80 21.24
C ILE A 263 9.31 -7.87 22.22
N PRO A 264 9.30 -6.55 22.03
CA PRO A 264 9.79 -5.60 23.04
C PRO A 264 8.99 -5.74 24.34
N GLU A 265 9.67 -5.55 25.48
CA GLU A 265 9.13 -5.83 26.82
C GLU A 265 7.88 -5.00 27.14
N GLU A 266 7.82 -3.76 26.64
CA GLU A 266 6.69 -2.84 26.81
C GLU A 266 5.35 -3.31 26.22
N TYR A 267 5.39 -4.31 25.32
CA TYR A 267 4.18 -4.90 24.71
C TYR A 267 3.77 -6.24 25.33
N LEU A 268 4.48 -6.68 26.36
CA LEU A 268 4.04 -7.84 27.15
C LEU A 268 2.79 -7.50 27.98
N PRO A 269 1.90 -8.48 28.23
CA PRO A 269 0.82 -8.27 29.17
C PRO A 269 1.39 -7.89 30.53
N GLY A 270 0.79 -6.89 31.20
CA GLY A 270 1.16 -6.52 32.56
C GLY A 270 1.20 -7.76 33.45
N LYS A 271 2.16 -7.85 34.38
CA LYS A 271 2.07 -8.86 35.43
C LYS A 271 0.70 -8.67 36.10
N PRO A 272 -0.08 -9.75 36.34
CA PRO A 272 -1.21 -9.64 37.23
C PRO A 272 -0.66 -8.99 38.53
N GLU A 273 -1.25 -7.87 38.96
CA GLU A 273 -0.98 -7.34 40.30
C GLU A 273 -1.25 -8.50 41.27
N ASP A 274 -0.20 -8.94 41.95
CA ASP A 274 -0.35 -9.85 43.07
C ASP A 274 -1.29 -9.15 44.06
N THR A 275 -2.57 -9.49 44.00
CA THR A 275 -3.56 -9.17 45.00
C THR A 275 -3.25 -10.03 46.25
N ASP A 276 -2.08 -9.80 46.85
CA ASP A 276 -1.86 -10.10 48.24
C ASP A 276 -2.44 -8.94 49.05
N GLY A 277 -3.72 -9.00 49.29
CA GLY A 277 -4.37 -8.23 50.31
C GLY A 277 -4.32 -9.02 51.63
N PRO A 278 -4.16 -8.34 52.74
CA PRO A 278 -3.98 -8.96 54.04
C PRO A 278 -5.19 -9.73 54.57
#